data_444ef2c295ddaca5c8e43b31eedbbf2b
#
_entry.id   444ef2c295ddaca5c8e43b31eedbbf2b
#
_cell.length_a   1.000
_cell.length_b   1.000
_cell.length_c   1.000
_cell.angle_alpha   90.00
_cell.angle_beta   90.00
_cell.angle_gamma   90.00
#
_symmetry.space_group_name_H-M   'P 1'
#
loop_
_entity.id
_entity.type
_entity.pdbx_description
1 polymer ?
#
loop_
_entity_poly.entity_id
_entity_poly.type
_entity_poly.pdbx_seq_one_letter_code
_entity_poly.pdbx_strand_id
1 'polypeptide(L)'
;MASRRFSKCQFSLDHFVFHFVYTLLTTRIDAVLFNIYFGGYEMKNNLTEVVAILDMSGSMSSLKEDTIGSYNTMLKEQQEKDRRMLVTTYVFNNDYHMVHDRVPISEVSMMTDKDYRPSGCTALLDTMGDAIRHIEQIHHYARAEDVPEHTVFFIITDGLENASRKYSSDDIKKLVGQKREASGWEFIYLASNIDAVETASHIGIPREMSVDYMPDVKGTRTAYKAASRAMDCIEEAMELCRCPDLWRDEVDKDFLKRK
;
A
#
# COMPACT_ATOMS: atom_id res chain seq x y z
N MET A 1 44.78 46.41 34.64
CA MET A 1 44.39 46.84 33.30
C MET A 1 44.53 45.67 32.33
N ALA A 2 43.50 44.91 32.06
CA ALA A 2 43.37 44.01 30.95
C ALA A 2 41.95 43.40 30.96
N SER A 3 41.00 44.12 30.41
CA SER A 3 39.65 43.61 30.16
C SER A 3 39.11 44.38 28.97
N ARG A 4 38.65 43.66 27.95
CA ARG A 4 37.95 44.04 26.73
C ARG A 4 38.68 43.73 25.44
N ARG A 5 38.64 42.46 25.03
CA ARG A 5 38.82 42.05 23.60
C ARG A 5 38.27 40.63 23.33
N PHE A 6 37.02 40.36 23.71
CA PHE A 6 36.39 39.06 23.34
C PHE A 6 34.92 39.16 22.95
N SER A 7 34.50 40.24 22.30
CA SER A 7 33.07 40.36 21.98
C SER A 7 32.74 40.73 20.52
N LYS A 8 33.73 40.77 19.61
CA LYS A 8 33.46 41.14 18.20
C LYS A 8 33.57 39.98 17.19
N CYS A 9 34.03 38.80 17.60
CA CYS A 9 34.18 37.67 16.66
C CYS A 9 32.97 36.75 16.62
N GLN A 10 32.14 36.71 17.65
CA GLN A 10 30.99 35.81 17.73
C GLN A 10 29.80 36.31 16.90
N PHE A 11 29.59 37.63 16.80
CA PHE A 11 28.50 38.22 16.01
C PHE A 11 28.70 38.10 14.48
N SER A 12 29.90 37.89 14.01
CA SER A 12 30.23 37.74 12.58
C SER A 12 29.93 36.32 12.05
N LEU A 13 30.08 35.31 12.89
CA LEU A 13 29.89 33.92 12.50
C LEU A 13 28.38 33.58 12.35
N ASP A 14 27.58 34.03 13.32
CA ASP A 14 26.12 33.78 13.31
C ASP A 14 25.42 34.49 12.13
N HIS A 15 25.89 35.69 11.77
CA HIS A 15 25.36 36.40 10.63
C HIS A 15 25.76 35.77 9.27
N PHE A 16 26.96 35.18 9.19
CA PHE A 16 27.42 34.48 8.02
C PHE A 16 26.70 33.15 7.84
N VAL A 17 26.47 32.40 8.91
CA VAL A 17 25.72 31.16 8.90
C VAL A 17 24.25 31.43 8.55
N PHE A 18 23.66 32.46 9.13
CA PHE A 18 22.27 32.80 8.82
C PHE A 18 22.07 33.28 7.38
N HIS A 19 23.01 34.05 6.85
CA HIS A 19 22.96 34.52 5.46
C HIS A 19 23.24 33.38 4.47
N PHE A 20 24.13 32.46 4.82
CA PHE A 20 24.45 31.27 4.01
C PHE A 20 23.25 30.30 3.96
N VAL A 21 22.59 30.06 5.08
CA VAL A 21 21.36 29.24 5.16
C VAL A 21 20.21 29.90 4.40
N TYR A 22 20.05 31.21 4.52
CA TYR A 22 19.02 31.96 3.79
C TYR A 22 19.25 31.95 2.27
N THR A 23 20.50 32.04 1.83
CA THR A 23 20.88 31.99 0.41
C THR A 23 20.71 30.55 -0.16
N LEU A 24 20.96 29.50 0.62
CA LEU A 24 20.70 28.11 0.24
C LEU A 24 19.20 27.81 0.09
N LEU A 25 18.35 28.44 0.91
CA LEU A 25 16.90 28.30 0.83
C LEU A 25 16.28 29.08 -0.32
N THR A 26 16.95 30.11 -0.85
CA THR A 26 16.44 30.96 -1.96
C THR A 26 17.02 30.65 -3.33
N THR A 27 18.13 29.95 -3.41
CA THR A 27 18.68 29.44 -4.67
C THR A 27 18.48 27.92 -4.71
N ARG A 28 17.89 27.42 -5.81
CA ARG A 28 17.78 25.99 -6.13
C ARG A 28 19.18 25.34 -6.29
N ILE A 29 20.00 25.40 -5.26
CA ILE A 29 21.25 24.65 -5.22
C ILE A 29 20.89 23.27 -4.68
N ASP A 30 20.68 22.37 -5.60
CA ASP A 30 20.68 20.93 -5.56
C ASP A 30 20.42 20.28 -4.19
N ALA A 31 19.25 19.62 -4.07
CA ALA A 31 18.90 18.69 -3.00
C ALA A 31 20.03 17.68 -2.68
N VAL A 32 20.93 17.43 -3.64
CA VAL A 32 22.12 16.58 -3.51
C VAL A 32 23.15 17.17 -2.56
N LEU A 33 23.43 18.49 -2.58
CA LEU A 33 24.38 19.12 -1.67
C LEU A 33 23.84 19.26 -0.23
N PHE A 34 22.53 19.49 -0.11
CA PHE A 34 21.84 19.47 1.19
C PHE A 34 21.93 18.09 1.84
N ASN A 35 21.74 17.03 1.06
CA ASN A 35 21.88 15.63 1.50
C ASN A 35 23.32 15.28 1.94
N ILE A 36 24.34 15.80 1.26
CA ILE A 36 25.75 15.53 1.59
C ILE A 36 26.21 16.27 2.87
N TYR A 37 25.71 17.50 3.11
CA TYR A 37 26.17 18.34 4.21
C TYR A 37 25.38 18.16 5.52
N PHE A 38 24.10 17.78 5.44
CA PHE A 38 23.23 17.62 6.61
C PHE A 38 22.86 16.17 6.91
N GLY A 39 23.55 15.20 6.24
CA GLY A 39 23.33 13.76 6.49
C GLY A 39 21.86 13.42 6.41
N GLY A 40 21.30 13.50 5.18
CA GLY A 40 19.96 13.01 4.79
C GLY A 40 18.98 12.70 5.90
N TYR A 41 18.56 13.69 6.67
CA TYR A 41 17.28 13.58 7.37
C TYR A 41 16.20 13.77 6.30
N GLU A 42 15.93 12.71 5.52
CA GLU A 42 14.62 12.56 4.90
C GLU A 42 13.62 12.68 6.05
N MET A 43 12.87 13.77 6.09
CA MET A 43 11.73 13.84 7.01
C MET A 43 10.74 12.81 6.51
N LYS A 44 10.79 11.62 7.14
CA LYS A 44 9.80 10.58 6.92
C LYS A 44 8.44 11.19 7.13
N ASN A 45 7.59 11.12 6.13
CA ASN A 45 6.26 11.72 6.23
C ASN A 45 5.27 10.79 6.96
N ASN A 46 5.69 9.56 7.26
CA ASN A 46 4.89 8.49 7.87
C ASN A 46 3.52 8.33 7.19
N LEU A 47 3.44 8.61 5.90
CA LEU A 47 2.22 8.45 5.12
C LEU A 47 2.24 7.09 4.45
N THR A 48 1.22 6.29 4.70
CA THR A 48 1.00 5.00 4.05
C THR A 48 -0.14 5.10 3.04
N GLU A 49 0.04 4.56 1.85
CA GLU A 49 -1.01 4.41 0.85
C GLU A 49 -1.41 2.95 0.73
N VAL A 50 -2.69 2.68 0.97
CA VAL A 50 -3.31 1.36 0.88
C VAL A 50 -4.19 1.32 -0.36
N VAL A 51 -3.93 0.35 -1.25
CA VAL A 51 -4.72 0.10 -2.45
C VAL A 51 -5.35 -1.28 -2.35
N ALA A 52 -6.64 -1.34 -2.03
CA ALA A 52 -7.39 -2.58 -1.97
C ALA A 52 -8.02 -2.90 -3.34
N ILE A 53 -7.76 -4.08 -3.87
CA ILE A 53 -8.33 -4.61 -5.11
C ILE A 53 -9.16 -5.83 -4.74
N LEU A 54 -10.50 -5.68 -4.74
CA LEU A 54 -11.44 -6.66 -4.20
C LEU A 54 -12.25 -7.28 -5.34
N ASP A 55 -12.16 -8.58 -5.46
CA ASP A 55 -12.96 -9.35 -6.41
C ASP A 55 -14.44 -9.25 -6.08
N MET A 56 -15.23 -8.88 -7.08
CA MET A 56 -16.68 -8.81 -7.06
C MET A 56 -17.27 -9.68 -8.18
N SER A 57 -16.57 -10.73 -8.61
CA SER A 57 -17.06 -11.68 -9.61
C SER A 57 -18.22 -12.52 -9.07
N GLY A 58 -18.88 -13.27 -9.97
CA GLY A 58 -20.07 -14.04 -9.60
C GLY A 58 -19.85 -15.08 -8.51
N SER A 59 -18.66 -15.66 -8.40
CA SER A 59 -18.26 -16.64 -7.36
C SER A 59 -18.32 -16.04 -5.95
N MET A 60 -18.03 -14.74 -5.82
CA MET A 60 -18.10 -14.03 -4.53
C MET A 60 -19.52 -13.83 -3.98
N SER A 61 -20.58 -14.24 -4.71
CA SER A 61 -21.97 -14.02 -4.30
C SER A 61 -22.31 -14.63 -2.93
N SER A 62 -21.76 -15.81 -2.62
CA SER A 62 -21.99 -16.49 -1.34
C SER A 62 -21.21 -15.86 -0.18
N LEU A 63 -20.19 -15.07 -0.47
CA LEU A 63 -19.31 -14.41 0.49
C LEU A 63 -19.55 -12.89 0.59
N LYS A 64 -20.57 -12.38 -0.08
CA LYS A 64 -20.84 -10.94 -0.19
C LYS A 64 -20.86 -10.23 1.17
N GLU A 65 -21.69 -10.71 2.09
CA GLU A 65 -21.88 -10.09 3.40
C GLU A 65 -20.60 -10.20 4.24
N ASP A 66 -19.91 -11.35 4.15
CA ASP A 66 -18.66 -11.58 4.88
C ASP A 66 -17.52 -10.70 4.34
N THR A 67 -17.46 -10.49 3.02
CA THR A 67 -16.50 -9.59 2.38
C THR A 67 -16.73 -8.15 2.82
N ILE A 68 -17.96 -7.64 2.71
CA ILE A 68 -18.31 -6.28 3.15
C ILE A 68 -18.01 -6.12 4.65
N GLY A 69 -18.47 -7.08 5.48
CA GLY A 69 -18.28 -7.04 6.94
C GLY A 69 -16.82 -7.09 7.36
N SER A 70 -16.01 -7.96 6.74
CA SER A 70 -14.59 -8.11 7.05
C SER A 70 -13.78 -6.90 6.58
N TYR A 71 -14.06 -6.39 5.37
CA TYR A 71 -13.44 -5.17 4.87
C TYR A 71 -13.74 -3.96 5.76
N ASN A 72 -15.00 -3.77 6.13
CA ASN A 72 -15.40 -2.68 7.03
C ASN A 72 -14.80 -2.82 8.43
N THR A 73 -14.64 -4.05 8.93
CA THR A 73 -13.97 -4.30 10.21
C THR A 73 -12.50 -3.88 10.12
N MET A 74 -11.80 -4.28 9.05
CA MET A 74 -10.42 -3.87 8.80
C MET A 74 -10.27 -2.34 8.74
N LEU A 75 -11.15 -1.65 8.01
CA LEU A 75 -11.14 -0.18 7.96
C LEU A 75 -11.33 0.46 9.33
N LYS A 76 -12.30 -0.03 10.13
CA LYS A 76 -12.54 0.48 11.49
C LYS A 76 -11.34 0.28 12.39
N GLU A 77 -10.71 -0.89 12.37
CA GLU A 77 -9.49 -1.16 13.12
C GLU A 77 -8.37 -0.17 12.77
N GLN A 78 -8.25 0.20 11.50
CA GLN A 78 -7.26 1.18 11.06
C GLN A 78 -7.68 2.63 11.42
N GLN A 79 -8.98 2.95 11.39
CA GLN A 79 -9.50 4.26 11.82
C GLN A 79 -9.28 4.54 13.32
N GLU A 80 -9.30 3.51 14.15
CA GLU A 80 -9.07 3.63 15.60
C GLU A 80 -7.60 3.93 15.94
N LYS A 81 -6.69 3.76 14.97
CA LYS A 81 -5.26 4.03 15.12
C LYS A 81 -4.95 5.44 14.59
N ASP A 82 -4.21 6.22 15.37
CA ASP A 82 -3.78 7.58 14.95
C ASP A 82 -2.69 7.49 13.87
N ARG A 83 -3.11 7.25 12.61
CA ARG A 83 -2.22 7.02 11.46
C ARG A 83 -2.50 7.96 10.31
N ARG A 84 -1.43 8.31 9.61
CA ARG A 84 -1.53 9.02 8.32
C ARG A 84 -1.61 7.99 7.19
N MET A 85 -2.82 7.64 6.79
CA MET A 85 -3.06 6.63 5.77
C MET A 85 -4.07 7.14 4.74
N LEU A 86 -3.78 6.88 3.46
CA LEU A 86 -4.70 7.08 2.34
C LEU A 86 -5.21 5.73 1.87
N VAL A 87 -6.49 5.66 1.56
CA VAL A 87 -7.14 4.43 1.12
C VAL A 87 -7.73 4.60 -0.27
N THR A 88 -7.33 3.75 -1.18
CA THR A 88 -7.96 3.57 -2.50
C THR A 88 -8.57 2.17 -2.55
N THR A 89 -9.83 2.06 -2.98
CA THR A 89 -10.53 0.78 -3.05
C THR A 89 -11.11 0.57 -4.44
N TYR A 90 -10.63 -0.45 -5.12
CA TYR A 90 -11.20 -0.98 -6.35
C TYR A 90 -12.05 -2.20 -6.02
N VAL A 91 -13.26 -2.27 -6.58
CA VAL A 91 -14.04 -3.50 -6.66
C VAL A 91 -14.19 -3.86 -8.13
N PHE A 92 -14.00 -5.14 -8.48
CA PHE A 92 -13.92 -5.52 -9.89
C PHE A 92 -14.64 -6.83 -10.21
N ASN A 93 -15.08 -6.92 -11.47
CA ASN A 93 -15.59 -8.13 -12.09
C ASN A 93 -15.15 -8.17 -13.57
N ASN A 94 -16.04 -7.94 -14.54
CA ASN A 94 -15.67 -7.74 -15.96
C ASN A 94 -15.05 -6.36 -16.21
N ASP A 95 -15.27 -5.43 -15.31
CA ASP A 95 -14.79 -4.07 -15.27
C ASP A 95 -14.56 -3.70 -13.80
N TYR A 96 -14.07 -2.51 -13.50
CA TYR A 96 -13.88 -2.06 -12.13
C TYR A 96 -14.53 -0.71 -11.86
N HIS A 97 -14.78 -0.43 -10.60
CA HIS A 97 -15.04 0.92 -10.12
C HIS A 97 -14.31 1.21 -8.82
N MET A 98 -13.99 2.46 -8.59
CA MET A 98 -13.38 2.92 -7.35
C MET A 98 -14.47 3.29 -6.34
N VAL A 99 -14.44 2.63 -5.19
CA VAL A 99 -15.29 2.98 -4.03
C VAL A 99 -14.66 4.13 -3.26
N HIS A 100 -13.34 4.10 -3.14
CA HIS A 100 -12.53 5.16 -2.53
C HIS A 100 -11.35 5.49 -3.45
N ASP A 101 -10.98 6.77 -3.53
CA ASP A 101 -9.81 7.25 -4.27
C ASP A 101 -8.99 8.17 -3.37
N ARG A 102 -7.93 7.62 -2.77
CA ARG A 102 -7.00 8.29 -1.86
C ARG A 102 -7.68 9.06 -0.72
N VAL A 103 -8.70 8.46 -0.14
CA VAL A 103 -9.42 9.05 0.98
C VAL A 103 -8.61 8.86 2.27
N PRO A 104 -8.40 9.92 3.09
CA PRO A 104 -7.78 9.75 4.40
C PRO A 104 -8.53 8.71 5.23
N ILE A 105 -7.81 7.82 5.92
CA ILE A 105 -8.44 6.72 6.68
C ILE A 105 -9.50 7.20 7.66
N SER A 106 -9.32 8.36 8.27
CA SER A 106 -10.29 8.98 9.19
C SER A 106 -11.62 9.38 8.53
N GLU A 107 -11.63 9.54 7.20
CA GLU A 107 -12.77 9.98 6.40
C GLU A 107 -13.37 8.88 5.53
N VAL A 108 -12.75 7.69 5.49
CA VAL A 108 -13.23 6.56 4.69
C VAL A 108 -14.61 6.12 5.14
N SER A 109 -15.57 6.12 4.21
CA SER A 109 -16.91 5.59 4.45
C SER A 109 -16.90 4.05 4.42
N MET A 110 -17.80 3.43 5.19
CA MET A 110 -17.94 1.98 5.14
C MET A 110 -18.56 1.54 3.81
N MET A 111 -18.02 0.45 3.24
CA MET A 111 -18.58 -0.19 2.06
C MET A 111 -19.99 -0.69 2.32
N THR A 112 -20.89 -0.55 1.35
CA THR A 112 -22.30 -0.95 1.43
C THR A 112 -22.67 -1.96 0.35
N ASP A 113 -23.88 -2.52 0.44
CA ASP A 113 -24.47 -3.35 -0.61
C ASP A 113 -24.62 -2.67 -1.97
N LYS A 114 -24.51 -1.35 -2.02
CA LYS A 114 -24.55 -0.59 -3.27
C LYS A 114 -23.20 -0.59 -3.96
N ASP A 115 -22.14 -0.63 -3.19
CA ASP A 115 -20.75 -0.56 -3.65
C ASP A 115 -20.24 -1.93 -4.08
N TYR A 116 -20.73 -3.00 -3.44
CA TYR A 116 -20.28 -4.38 -3.68
C TYR A 116 -21.42 -5.30 -4.08
N ARG A 117 -21.51 -5.60 -5.41
CA ARG A 117 -22.58 -6.41 -6.02
C ARG A 117 -21.98 -7.52 -6.87
N PRO A 118 -21.66 -8.67 -6.29
CA PRO A 118 -21.03 -9.77 -7.00
C PRO A 118 -21.78 -10.19 -8.25
N SER A 119 -21.08 -10.22 -9.39
CA SER A 119 -21.61 -10.64 -10.69
C SER A 119 -20.48 -10.74 -11.73
N GLY A 120 -20.74 -11.44 -12.84
CA GLY A 120 -19.83 -11.47 -13.99
C GLY A 120 -18.58 -12.31 -13.78
N CYS A 121 -17.50 -11.96 -14.48
CA CYS A 121 -16.22 -12.65 -14.56
C CYS A 121 -15.14 -11.90 -13.78
N THR A 122 -13.87 -12.31 -13.93
CA THR A 122 -12.72 -11.83 -13.12
C THR A 122 -11.68 -11.17 -14.03
N ALA A 123 -11.73 -9.83 -14.21
CA ALA A 123 -10.76 -9.05 -14.98
C ALA A 123 -9.68 -8.46 -14.04
N LEU A 124 -8.95 -9.33 -13.35
CA LEU A 124 -7.97 -8.95 -12.34
C LEU A 124 -6.78 -8.18 -12.93
N LEU A 125 -6.21 -8.66 -14.06
CA LEU A 125 -5.00 -8.06 -14.63
C LEU A 125 -5.28 -6.63 -15.12
N ASP A 126 -6.44 -6.40 -15.74
CA ASP A 126 -6.83 -5.07 -16.19
C ASP A 126 -6.99 -4.11 -15.01
N THR A 127 -7.65 -4.56 -13.94
CA THR A 127 -7.81 -3.77 -12.71
C THR A 127 -6.48 -3.47 -12.04
N MET A 128 -5.60 -4.47 -11.89
CA MET A 128 -4.27 -4.28 -11.31
C MET A 128 -3.43 -3.30 -12.13
N GLY A 129 -3.43 -3.47 -13.45
CA GLY A 129 -2.64 -2.60 -14.34
C GLY A 129 -3.08 -1.15 -14.25
N ASP A 130 -4.39 -0.91 -14.29
CA ASP A 130 -4.95 0.43 -14.18
C ASP A 130 -4.75 1.04 -12.79
N ALA A 131 -4.93 0.27 -11.72
CA ALA A 131 -4.67 0.72 -10.35
C ALA A 131 -3.19 1.11 -10.15
N ILE A 132 -2.24 0.29 -10.60
CA ILE A 132 -0.81 0.59 -10.53
C ILE A 132 -0.49 1.89 -11.29
N ARG A 133 -1.03 2.05 -12.51
CA ARG A 133 -0.81 3.25 -13.31
C ARG A 133 -1.45 4.50 -12.73
N HIS A 134 -2.64 4.37 -12.13
CA HIS A 134 -3.31 5.48 -11.44
C HIS A 134 -2.45 6.02 -10.29
N ILE A 135 -2.03 5.16 -9.39
CA ILE A 135 -1.19 5.56 -8.25
C ILE A 135 0.18 6.07 -8.71
N GLU A 136 0.80 5.43 -9.71
CA GLU A 136 2.06 5.89 -10.31
C GLU A 136 1.95 7.33 -10.82
N GLN A 137 0.89 7.65 -11.56
CA GLN A 137 0.68 9.00 -12.10
C GLN A 137 0.50 10.02 -10.97
N ILE A 138 -0.26 9.69 -9.95
CA ILE A 138 -0.44 10.58 -8.81
C ILE A 138 0.90 10.85 -8.12
N HIS A 139 1.69 9.82 -7.81
CA HIS A 139 3.00 10.00 -7.18
C HIS A 139 3.97 10.78 -8.05
N HIS A 140 3.90 10.61 -9.38
CA HIS A 140 4.75 11.35 -10.31
C HIS A 140 4.50 12.86 -10.29
N TYR A 141 3.24 13.28 -10.09
CA TYR A 141 2.86 14.70 -10.08
C TYR A 141 2.74 15.28 -8.66
N ALA A 142 2.79 14.46 -7.63
CA ALA A 142 2.77 14.92 -6.24
C ALA A 142 4.06 15.63 -5.86
N ARG A 143 3.99 16.52 -4.88
CA ARG A 143 5.20 17.07 -4.25
C ARG A 143 5.91 15.96 -3.47
N ALA A 144 7.23 16.03 -3.33
CA ALA A 144 8.02 15.01 -2.65
C ALA A 144 7.51 14.70 -1.22
N GLU A 145 7.08 15.74 -0.50
CA GLU A 145 6.50 15.62 0.85
C GLU A 145 5.11 14.98 0.90
N ASP A 146 4.41 14.88 -0.24
CA ASP A 146 3.06 14.28 -0.35
C ASP A 146 3.10 12.86 -0.94
N VAL A 147 4.26 12.39 -1.40
CA VAL A 147 4.42 11.00 -1.84
C VAL A 147 4.47 10.10 -0.61
N PRO A 148 3.63 9.06 -0.52
CA PRO A 148 3.65 8.13 0.59
C PRO A 148 5.00 7.44 0.77
N GLU A 149 5.43 7.27 2.01
CA GLU A 149 6.64 6.51 2.36
C GLU A 149 6.46 5.02 2.03
N HIS A 150 5.24 4.52 2.28
CA HIS A 150 4.86 3.15 2.00
C HIS A 150 3.64 3.10 1.08
N THR A 151 3.67 2.20 0.12
CA THR A 151 2.50 1.92 -0.75
C THR A 151 2.30 0.42 -0.81
N VAL A 152 1.13 -0.04 -0.40
CA VAL A 152 0.79 -1.46 -0.37
C VAL A 152 -0.50 -1.75 -1.13
N PHE A 153 -0.43 -2.76 -1.99
CA PHE A 153 -1.57 -3.30 -2.73
C PHE A 153 -2.03 -4.59 -2.07
N PHE A 154 -3.30 -4.66 -1.71
CA PHE A 154 -3.97 -5.88 -1.26
C PHE A 154 -4.88 -6.38 -2.36
N ILE A 155 -4.60 -7.54 -2.90
CA ILE A 155 -5.40 -8.22 -3.91
C ILE A 155 -6.13 -9.37 -3.24
N ILE A 156 -7.46 -9.35 -3.24
CA ILE A 156 -8.29 -10.39 -2.61
C ILE A 156 -9.25 -10.93 -3.67
N THR A 157 -9.13 -12.23 -3.98
CA THR A 157 -9.91 -12.91 -5.01
C THR A 157 -10.28 -14.34 -4.60
N ASP A 158 -11.34 -14.90 -5.18
CA ASP A 158 -11.73 -16.31 -5.00
C ASP A 158 -11.61 -17.14 -6.30
N GLY A 159 -11.04 -16.57 -7.35
CA GLY A 159 -11.02 -17.22 -8.67
C GLY A 159 -9.83 -16.83 -9.54
N LEU A 160 -9.71 -17.59 -10.63
CA LEU A 160 -8.70 -17.34 -11.66
C LEU A 160 -9.13 -16.18 -12.56
N GLU A 161 -8.14 -15.39 -12.99
CA GLU A 161 -8.26 -14.43 -14.07
C GLU A 161 -8.86 -15.07 -15.33
N ASN A 162 -9.90 -14.46 -15.88
CA ASN A 162 -10.59 -15.01 -17.05
C ASN A 162 -11.26 -13.97 -17.99
N ALA A 163 -11.08 -12.66 -17.74
CA ALA A 163 -11.82 -11.62 -18.46
C ALA A 163 -10.96 -10.43 -18.91
N SER A 164 -9.72 -10.30 -18.46
CA SER A 164 -8.83 -9.18 -18.83
C SER A 164 -8.50 -9.20 -20.33
N ARG A 165 -8.36 -8.01 -20.91
CA ARG A 165 -8.10 -7.80 -22.34
C ARG A 165 -7.01 -6.79 -22.63
N LYS A 166 -6.67 -5.96 -21.64
CA LYS A 166 -5.73 -4.83 -21.78
C LYS A 166 -4.32 -5.21 -21.35
N TYR A 167 -4.19 -6.00 -20.30
CA TYR A 167 -2.91 -6.44 -19.75
C TYR A 167 -2.80 -7.96 -19.74
N SER A 168 -1.62 -8.46 -20.12
CA SER A 168 -1.23 -9.85 -19.92
C SER A 168 -0.57 -10.04 -18.54
N SER A 169 -0.43 -11.30 -18.09
CA SER A 169 0.33 -11.62 -16.87
C SER A 169 1.77 -11.11 -16.93
N ASP A 170 2.41 -11.16 -18.11
CA ASP A 170 3.77 -10.65 -18.30
C ASP A 170 3.84 -9.13 -18.16
N ASP A 171 2.81 -8.41 -18.60
CA ASP A 171 2.73 -6.95 -18.42
C ASP A 171 2.60 -6.59 -16.95
N ILE A 172 1.71 -7.27 -16.21
CA ILE A 172 1.56 -7.08 -14.77
C ILE A 172 2.83 -7.45 -14.02
N LYS A 173 3.46 -8.58 -14.37
CA LYS A 173 4.74 -9.00 -13.79
C LYS A 173 5.82 -7.94 -13.91
N LYS A 174 5.94 -7.31 -15.08
CA LYS A 174 6.89 -6.20 -15.31
C LYS A 174 6.53 -4.98 -14.46
N LEU A 175 5.25 -4.59 -14.41
CA LEU A 175 4.79 -3.45 -13.61
C LEU A 175 5.06 -3.67 -12.12
N VAL A 176 4.67 -4.81 -11.57
CA VAL A 176 4.90 -5.18 -10.18
C VAL A 176 6.40 -5.17 -9.87
N GLY A 177 7.23 -5.83 -10.70
CA GLY A 177 8.69 -5.86 -10.53
C GLY A 177 9.29 -4.45 -10.50
N GLN A 178 8.95 -3.60 -11.47
CA GLN A 178 9.42 -2.23 -11.53
C GLN A 178 9.04 -1.42 -10.29
N LYS A 179 7.79 -1.55 -9.80
CA LYS A 179 7.33 -0.80 -8.62
C LYS A 179 7.95 -1.28 -7.33
N ARG A 180 8.17 -2.59 -7.21
CA ARG A 180 8.87 -3.17 -6.06
C ARG A 180 10.33 -2.72 -6.00
N GLU A 181 11.04 -2.76 -7.12
CA GLU A 181 12.46 -2.44 -7.19
C GLU A 181 12.75 -0.93 -7.12
N ALA A 182 11.99 -0.11 -7.87
CA ALA A 182 12.27 1.32 -8.01
C ALA A 182 11.59 2.17 -6.94
N SER A 183 10.46 1.74 -6.38
CA SER A 183 9.62 2.55 -5.49
C SER A 183 9.33 1.88 -4.14
N GLY A 184 9.80 0.67 -3.91
CA GLY A 184 9.55 -0.07 -2.67
C GLY A 184 8.07 -0.43 -2.45
N TRP A 185 7.25 -0.47 -3.50
CA TRP A 185 5.85 -0.85 -3.35
C TRP A 185 5.72 -2.32 -2.98
N GLU A 186 4.77 -2.61 -2.11
CA GLU A 186 4.48 -3.96 -1.68
C GLU A 186 3.16 -4.45 -2.28
N PHE A 187 3.10 -5.75 -2.59
CA PHE A 187 1.93 -6.40 -3.17
C PHE A 187 1.64 -7.67 -2.40
N ILE A 188 0.45 -7.75 -1.82
CA ILE A 188 -0.03 -8.90 -1.06
C ILE A 188 -1.19 -9.53 -1.81
N TYR A 189 -1.09 -10.82 -2.07
CA TYR A 189 -2.08 -11.60 -2.81
C TYR A 189 -2.75 -12.62 -1.89
N LEU A 190 -4.03 -12.46 -1.66
CA LEU A 190 -4.84 -13.36 -0.85
C LEU A 190 -5.89 -14.02 -1.75
N ALA A 191 -5.81 -15.33 -1.91
CA ALA A 191 -6.70 -16.03 -2.82
C ALA A 191 -7.34 -17.28 -2.19
N SER A 192 -8.51 -17.63 -2.68
CA SER A 192 -9.18 -18.89 -2.37
C SER A 192 -9.57 -19.64 -3.64
N ASN A 193 -9.86 -20.94 -3.52
CA ASN A 193 -10.21 -21.82 -4.65
C ASN A 193 -9.16 -21.98 -5.75
N ILE A 194 -7.98 -21.42 -5.58
CA ILE A 194 -6.85 -21.49 -6.51
C ILE A 194 -5.54 -21.68 -5.74
N ASP A 195 -4.46 -22.01 -6.42
CA ASP A 195 -3.11 -21.94 -5.85
C ASP A 195 -2.65 -20.46 -5.85
N ALA A 196 -2.77 -19.81 -4.69
CA ALA A 196 -2.41 -18.39 -4.54
C ALA A 196 -0.93 -18.17 -4.86
N VAL A 197 -0.04 -19.07 -4.46
CA VAL A 197 1.41 -18.95 -4.65
C VAL A 197 1.77 -19.06 -6.13
N GLU A 198 1.23 -20.06 -6.83
CA GLU A 198 1.47 -20.23 -8.25
C GLU A 198 0.92 -19.05 -9.06
N THR A 199 -0.33 -18.67 -8.81
CA THR A 199 -0.99 -17.55 -9.49
C THR A 199 -0.25 -16.23 -9.27
N ALA A 200 0.11 -15.92 -8.03
CA ALA A 200 0.86 -14.72 -7.67
C ALA A 200 2.24 -14.65 -8.34
N SER A 201 2.93 -15.79 -8.46
CA SER A 201 4.24 -15.86 -9.11
C SER A 201 4.20 -15.47 -10.58
N HIS A 202 3.11 -15.78 -11.28
CA HIS A 202 2.90 -15.42 -12.68
C HIS A 202 2.77 -13.91 -12.89
N ILE A 203 2.31 -13.18 -11.87
CA ILE A 203 2.18 -11.71 -11.88
C ILE A 203 3.28 -10.99 -11.09
N GLY A 204 4.34 -11.70 -10.70
CA GLY A 204 5.54 -11.12 -10.07
C GLY A 204 5.44 -10.86 -8.57
N ILE A 205 4.42 -11.38 -7.90
CA ILE A 205 4.28 -11.31 -6.44
C ILE A 205 4.98 -12.54 -5.82
N PRO A 206 5.91 -12.36 -4.86
CA PRO A 206 6.65 -13.45 -4.28
C PRO A 206 5.77 -14.31 -3.34
N ARG A 207 6.22 -15.56 -3.14
CA ARG A 207 5.53 -16.53 -2.28
C ARG A 207 5.25 -15.99 -0.87
N GLU A 208 6.20 -15.28 -0.30
CA GLU A 208 6.12 -14.73 1.04
C GLU A 208 4.98 -13.69 1.18
N MET A 209 4.56 -13.13 0.05
CA MET A 209 3.48 -12.14 -0.06
C MET A 209 2.18 -12.73 -0.61
N SER A 210 2.08 -14.07 -0.67
CA SER A 210 0.92 -14.78 -1.21
C SER A 210 0.35 -15.72 -0.16
N VAL A 211 -0.98 -15.72 0.00
CA VAL A 211 -1.69 -16.48 1.03
C VAL A 211 -2.92 -17.17 0.45
N ASP A 212 -3.04 -18.46 0.71
CA ASP A 212 -4.29 -19.20 0.50
C ASP A 212 -5.23 -19.04 1.68
N TYR A 213 -6.52 -18.82 1.44
CA TYR A 213 -7.54 -18.85 2.48
C TYR A 213 -8.75 -19.73 2.08
N MET A 214 -9.52 -20.18 3.07
CA MET A 214 -10.72 -20.98 2.80
C MET A 214 -11.87 -20.08 2.33
N PRO A 215 -12.64 -20.46 1.27
CA PRO A 215 -13.74 -19.66 0.72
C PRO A 215 -15.00 -19.77 1.59
N ASP A 216 -14.90 -19.35 2.83
CA ASP A 216 -16.00 -19.31 3.79
C ASP A 216 -15.88 -18.11 4.74
N VAL A 217 -16.88 -17.91 5.58
CA VAL A 217 -16.97 -16.82 6.58
C VAL A 217 -15.68 -16.66 7.38
N LYS A 218 -15.14 -17.77 7.88
CA LYS A 218 -13.96 -17.75 8.75
C LYS A 218 -12.70 -17.44 7.93
N GLY A 219 -12.51 -18.08 6.77
CA GLY A 219 -11.37 -17.85 5.89
C GLY A 219 -11.33 -16.40 5.39
N THR A 220 -12.47 -15.88 4.93
CA THR A 220 -12.59 -14.48 4.54
C THR A 220 -12.18 -13.54 5.68
N ARG A 221 -12.69 -13.76 6.88
CA ARG A 221 -12.31 -12.94 8.05
C ARG A 221 -10.82 -13.02 8.37
N THR A 222 -10.20 -14.22 8.31
CA THR A 222 -8.78 -14.37 8.58
C THR A 222 -7.91 -13.72 7.49
N ALA A 223 -8.36 -13.73 6.23
CA ALA A 223 -7.67 -13.04 5.13
C ALA A 223 -7.65 -11.52 5.34
N TYR A 224 -8.78 -10.90 5.63
CA TYR A 224 -8.83 -9.45 5.92
C TYR A 224 -8.07 -9.07 7.19
N LYS A 225 -8.06 -9.96 8.20
CA LYS A 225 -7.26 -9.76 9.41
C LYS A 225 -5.75 -9.84 9.11
N ALA A 226 -5.33 -10.73 8.20
CA ALA A 226 -3.95 -10.77 7.72
C ALA A 226 -3.57 -9.47 7.00
N ALA A 227 -4.45 -8.93 6.15
CA ALA A 227 -4.25 -7.62 5.51
C ALA A 227 -4.12 -6.49 6.55
N SER A 228 -5.00 -6.45 7.58
CA SER A 228 -4.91 -5.46 8.68
C SER A 228 -3.58 -5.54 9.42
N ARG A 229 -3.10 -6.75 9.75
CA ARG A 229 -1.80 -6.96 10.40
C ARG A 229 -0.61 -6.58 9.51
N ALA A 230 -0.69 -6.84 8.21
CA ALA A 230 0.35 -6.42 7.29
C ALA A 230 0.51 -4.89 7.27
N MET A 231 -0.61 -4.14 7.30
CA MET A 231 -0.55 -2.69 7.46
C MET A 231 0.13 -2.28 8.78
N ASP A 232 -0.14 -2.99 9.89
CA ASP A 232 0.51 -2.73 11.18
C ASP A 232 2.04 -2.94 11.08
N CYS A 233 2.47 -4.04 10.46
CA CYS A 233 3.89 -4.33 10.27
C CYS A 233 4.60 -3.26 9.42
N ILE A 234 3.95 -2.75 8.38
CA ILE A 234 4.49 -1.67 7.53
C ILE A 234 4.71 -0.41 8.36
N GLU A 235 3.73 0.00 9.15
CA GLU A 235 3.84 1.16 10.05
C GLU A 235 4.96 1.01 11.10
N GLU A 236 5.23 -0.22 11.53
CA GLU A 236 6.34 -0.54 12.43
C GLU A 236 7.69 -0.66 11.70
N ALA A 237 7.76 -0.26 10.43
CA ALA A 237 8.92 -0.35 9.54
C ALA A 237 9.48 -1.77 9.40
N MET A 238 8.61 -2.77 9.45
CA MET A 238 8.96 -4.18 9.27
C MET A 238 8.91 -4.57 7.79
N GLU A 239 9.92 -5.28 7.32
CA GLU A 239 9.91 -5.84 5.97
C GLU A 239 9.02 -7.09 5.91
N LEU A 240 7.85 -7.00 5.31
CA LEU A 240 6.85 -8.09 5.24
C LEU A 240 7.41 -9.38 4.65
N CYS A 241 8.25 -9.28 3.63
CA CYS A 241 8.87 -10.45 2.99
C CYS A 241 9.83 -11.20 3.93
N ARG A 242 10.45 -10.52 4.89
CA ARG A 242 11.41 -11.13 5.83
C ARG A 242 10.76 -11.71 7.07
N CYS A 243 9.57 -11.21 7.43
CA CYS A 243 8.86 -11.61 8.62
C CYS A 243 7.40 -12.02 8.29
N PRO A 244 7.18 -12.97 7.34
CA PRO A 244 5.83 -13.33 6.90
C PRO A 244 4.96 -13.87 8.03
N ASP A 245 5.53 -14.55 9.01
CA ASP A 245 4.79 -15.12 10.13
C ASP A 245 4.10 -14.05 11.01
N LEU A 246 4.57 -12.80 10.98
CA LEU A 246 3.98 -11.74 11.79
C LEU A 246 2.57 -11.37 11.33
N TRP A 247 2.30 -11.41 10.03
CA TRP A 247 1.03 -10.97 9.48
C TRP A 247 0.13 -12.12 8.98
N ARG A 248 0.71 -13.23 8.47
CA ARG A 248 -0.04 -14.30 7.81
C ARG A 248 -0.30 -15.56 8.65
N ASP A 249 0.36 -15.71 9.79
CA ASP A 249 0.35 -16.94 10.61
C ASP A 249 -1.07 -17.48 10.92
N GLU A 250 -2.04 -16.60 11.20
CA GLU A 250 -3.40 -17.02 11.53
C GLU A 250 -4.15 -17.59 10.33
N VAL A 251 -4.04 -16.96 9.15
CA VAL A 251 -4.70 -17.43 7.93
C VAL A 251 -4.06 -18.70 7.43
N ASP A 252 -2.73 -18.82 7.48
CA ASP A 252 -2.00 -20.04 7.10
C ASP A 252 -2.40 -21.23 8.01
N LYS A 253 -2.45 -21.01 9.31
CA LYS A 253 -2.89 -22.06 10.27
C LYS A 253 -4.35 -22.47 10.07
N ASP A 254 -5.23 -21.52 9.77
CA ASP A 254 -6.62 -21.81 9.47
C ASP A 254 -6.75 -22.65 8.21
N PHE A 255 -6.07 -22.25 7.13
CA PHE A 255 -6.07 -22.96 5.86
C PHE A 255 -5.53 -24.39 6.02
N LEU A 256 -4.33 -24.56 6.60
CA LEU A 256 -3.67 -25.86 6.76
C LEU A 256 -4.46 -26.85 7.64
N LYS A 257 -5.25 -26.36 8.59
CA LYS A 257 -6.09 -27.22 9.44
C LYS A 257 -7.35 -27.73 8.74
N ARG A 258 -7.77 -27.05 7.67
CA ARG A 258 -9.06 -27.32 7.00
C ARG A 258 -8.93 -27.84 5.60
N LYS A 259 -7.71 -27.84 5.03
CA LYS A 259 -7.36 -28.48 3.76
C LYS A 259 -7.16 -29.97 3.97
#